data_75e7b5cb14b45fcb2287481159d2b0e6
#
_entry.id   75e7b5cb14b45fcb2287481159d2b0e6
#
_cell.length_a   1.000
_cell.length_b   1.000
_cell.length_c   1.000
_cell.angle_alpha   90.00
_cell.angle_beta   90.00
_cell.angle_gamma   90.00
#
_symmetry.space_group_name_H-M   'P 1'
#
loop_
_entity.id
_entity.type
_entity.pdbx_description
1 polymer ?
#
loop_
_entity_poly.entity_id
_entity_poly.type
_entity_poly.pdbx_seq_one_letter_code
_entity_poly.pdbx_strand_id
1 'polypeptide(L)'
;MELNNLIKNNKKKIRVGRGIGSGKGKTSARGHKGQKSRSGVSIKSFEGGQMPLYRRLPKRGFKSMKKNIIAILNLSKIQNIIDKPQNDIKNILDLKILKEKNLINKKYKKLKILGSGEIKKNLEISAHFASKQALTKIEKAGGKVSIIKK
;
A
#
# COMPACT_ATOMS: atom_id res chain seq x y z
N MET A 1 0.42 22.47 -19.24
CA MET A 1 0.31 22.52 -17.76
C MET A 1 0.31 24.00 -17.36
N GLU A 2 -0.77 24.51 -16.81
CA GLU A 2 -0.87 25.93 -16.44
C GLU A 2 -0.40 26.10 -14.99
N LEU A 3 0.41 27.13 -14.72
CA LEU A 3 0.99 27.40 -13.40
C LEU A 3 -0.06 27.68 -12.30
N ASN A 4 -1.24 28.18 -12.69
CA ASN A 4 -2.36 28.45 -11.78
C ASN A 4 -3.08 27.16 -11.31
N ASN A 5 -2.94 26.03 -12.04
CA ASN A 5 -3.58 24.75 -11.73
C ASN A 5 -2.68 23.80 -10.92
N LEU A 6 -1.59 24.30 -10.34
CA LEU A 6 -0.70 23.50 -9.50
C LEU A 6 -1.37 23.18 -8.16
N ILE A 7 -1.49 21.90 -7.85
CA ILE A 7 -1.99 21.43 -6.55
C ILE A 7 -0.96 21.67 -5.47
N LYS A 8 -1.28 22.50 -4.49
CA LYS A 8 -0.40 22.74 -3.33
C LYS A 8 -0.31 21.49 -2.45
N ASN A 9 0.79 20.77 -2.51
CA ASN A 9 1.07 19.64 -1.62
C ASN A 9 1.56 20.05 -0.22
N ASN A 10 1.87 21.33 0.00
CA ASN A 10 2.40 21.80 1.27
C ASN A 10 1.27 22.01 2.29
N LYS A 11 1.26 21.22 3.34
CA LYS A 11 0.39 21.43 4.51
C LYS A 11 0.84 22.69 5.24
N LYS A 12 -0.09 23.60 5.55
CA LYS A 12 0.19 24.79 6.37
C LYS A 12 0.75 24.37 7.74
N LYS A 13 1.90 24.94 8.13
CA LYS A 13 2.48 24.72 9.45
C LYS A 13 1.56 25.29 10.52
N ILE A 14 1.13 24.47 11.47
CA ILE A 14 0.27 24.90 12.58
C ILE A 14 1.13 25.52 13.67
N ARG A 15 0.85 26.76 14.05
CA ARG A 15 1.47 27.46 15.16
C ARG A 15 0.52 27.41 16.35
N VAL A 16 0.85 26.65 17.36
CA VAL A 16 0.04 26.51 18.59
C VAL A 16 0.25 27.71 19.54
N GLY A 17 -0.73 28.00 20.42
CA GLY A 17 -0.64 29.09 21.38
C GLY A 17 -0.74 30.47 20.75
N ARG A 18 -1.45 30.64 19.62
CA ARG A 18 -1.61 31.92 18.91
C ARG A 18 -3.08 32.31 18.76
N GLY A 19 -3.75 32.54 19.93
CA GLY A 19 -5.10 33.05 20.02
C GLY A 19 -6.19 31.98 19.94
N ILE A 20 -7.38 32.35 20.42
CA ILE A 20 -8.55 31.46 20.53
C ILE A 20 -9.06 31.08 19.14
N GLY A 21 -9.09 32.03 18.19
CA GLY A 21 -9.58 31.80 16.84
C GLY A 21 -8.83 30.72 16.07
N SER A 22 -7.60 30.36 16.49
CA SER A 22 -6.83 29.24 15.88
C SER A 22 -7.32 27.85 16.31
N GLY A 23 -8.24 27.76 17.32
CA GLY A 23 -8.65 26.52 17.97
C GLY A 23 -7.56 25.83 18.80
N LYS A 24 -6.34 26.41 18.84
CA LYS A 24 -5.17 25.88 19.55
C LYS A 24 -4.45 26.96 20.34
N GLY A 25 -5.23 27.98 20.81
CA GLY A 25 -4.76 29.03 21.71
C GLY A 25 -4.56 28.55 23.14
N LYS A 26 -4.25 29.48 24.06
CA LYS A 26 -4.09 29.28 25.52
C LYS A 26 -3.18 28.06 25.84
N THR A 27 -3.76 26.90 26.06
CA THR A 27 -3.06 25.66 26.47
C THR A 27 -2.48 24.87 25.28
N SER A 28 -2.44 25.45 24.09
CA SER A 28 -1.91 24.77 22.87
C SER A 28 -2.58 23.44 22.54
N ALA A 29 -3.87 23.30 22.87
CA ALA A 29 -4.67 22.06 22.72
C ALA A 29 -4.22 20.88 23.62
N ARG A 30 -3.41 21.14 24.68
CA ARG A 30 -3.01 20.10 25.64
C ARG A 30 -3.94 19.95 26.84
N GLY A 31 -4.86 20.91 27.03
CA GLY A 31 -5.74 21.00 28.22
C GLY A 31 -5.01 21.51 29.44
N HIS A 32 -5.65 21.37 30.62
CA HIS A 32 -5.13 21.80 31.90
C HIS A 32 -4.66 20.58 32.68
N LYS A 33 -3.66 20.79 33.56
CA LYS A 33 -3.14 19.74 34.48
C LYS A 33 -2.99 18.33 33.84
N GLY A 34 -2.58 17.37 34.59
CA GLY A 34 -2.40 16.01 34.09
C GLY A 34 -1.11 15.78 33.33
N GLN A 35 -0.82 14.52 33.10
CA GLN A 35 0.45 14.07 32.54
C GLN A 35 0.67 14.49 31.08
N LYS A 36 -0.40 14.50 30.26
CA LYS A 36 -0.32 14.87 28.83
C LYS A 36 -0.09 16.35 28.58
N SER A 37 -0.37 17.21 29.55
CA SER A 37 -0.14 18.66 29.44
C SER A 37 1.31 19.06 29.69
N ARG A 38 2.11 18.19 30.29
CA ARG A 38 3.52 18.40 30.63
C ARG A 38 4.43 18.05 29.46
N SER A 39 5.60 18.67 29.36
CA SER A 39 6.62 18.32 28.37
C SER A 39 7.40 17.07 28.79
N GLY A 40 7.91 16.32 27.80
CA GLY A 40 8.83 15.18 28.04
C GLY A 40 8.18 13.89 28.54
N VAL A 41 6.88 13.84 28.73
CA VAL A 41 6.20 12.63 29.23
C VAL A 41 5.62 11.81 28.08
N SER A 42 6.05 10.56 27.97
CA SER A 42 5.49 9.58 27.01
C SER A 42 4.60 8.59 27.76
N ILE A 43 3.30 8.68 27.53
CA ILE A 43 2.31 7.73 28.06
C ILE A 43 2.13 6.63 27.02
N LYS A 44 2.96 5.61 27.05
CA LYS A 44 2.81 4.44 26.17
C LYS A 44 2.33 3.25 27.00
N SER A 45 1.09 2.86 26.80
CA SER A 45 0.50 1.62 27.36
C SER A 45 0.79 1.37 28.84
N PHE A 46 0.87 2.44 29.66
CA PHE A 46 0.97 2.33 31.12
C PHE A 46 -0.43 2.11 31.70
N GLU A 47 -0.63 1.02 32.42
CA GLU A 47 -1.91 0.60 33.00
C GLU A 47 -1.89 0.71 34.53
N GLY A 48 -1.37 1.83 35.08
CA GLY A 48 -1.36 2.09 36.54
C GLY A 48 -0.53 1.13 37.40
N GLY A 49 0.43 0.43 36.79
CA GLY A 49 1.23 -0.62 37.48
C GLY A 49 0.81 -2.05 37.13
N GLN A 50 -0.41 -2.24 36.62
CA GLN A 50 -0.83 -3.53 36.08
C GLN A 50 0.02 -3.87 34.84
N MET A 51 0.33 -5.16 34.63
CA MET A 51 1.07 -5.63 33.47
C MET A 51 0.35 -5.23 32.17
N PRO A 52 0.98 -4.48 31.27
CA PRO A 52 0.36 -4.03 30.02
C PRO A 52 -0.12 -5.20 29.15
N LEU A 53 -1.20 -5.00 28.40
CA LEU A 53 -1.81 -6.02 27.56
C LEU A 53 -0.83 -6.73 26.62
N TYR A 54 0.10 -5.98 26.02
CA TYR A 54 1.10 -6.55 25.09
C TYR A 54 2.10 -7.51 25.77
N ARG A 55 2.25 -7.45 27.11
CA ARG A 55 3.03 -8.41 27.90
C ARG A 55 2.23 -9.62 28.33
N ARG A 56 0.91 -9.44 28.52
CA ARG A 56 -0.02 -10.55 28.90
C ARG A 56 -0.30 -11.49 27.73
N LEU A 57 -0.25 -10.97 26.50
CA LEU A 57 -0.51 -11.77 25.31
C LEU A 57 0.68 -12.69 24.99
N PRO A 58 0.43 -13.97 24.66
CA PRO A 58 1.47 -14.90 24.28
C PRO A 58 2.15 -14.46 22.98
N LYS A 59 3.46 -14.60 22.91
CA LYS A 59 4.23 -14.36 21.68
C LYS A 59 3.93 -15.47 20.69
N ARG A 60 3.58 -15.11 19.45
CA ARG A 60 3.25 -16.08 18.40
C ARG A 60 4.09 -15.87 17.16
N GLY A 61 4.39 -16.98 16.49
CA GLY A 61 4.97 -17.03 15.16
C GLY A 61 6.43 -16.59 15.09
N PHE A 62 6.93 -16.63 13.89
CA PHE A 62 8.29 -16.20 13.53
C PHE A 62 8.27 -15.45 12.20
N LYS A 63 9.28 -14.63 11.95
CA LYS A 63 9.47 -13.93 10.68
C LYS A 63 10.25 -14.82 9.73
N SER A 64 9.56 -15.40 8.74
CA SER A 64 10.23 -16.16 7.69
C SER A 64 11.03 -15.22 6.77
N MET A 65 12.31 -15.53 6.54
CA MET A 65 13.16 -14.75 5.63
C MET A 65 12.72 -14.83 4.16
N LYS A 66 11.96 -15.86 3.78
CA LYS A 66 11.50 -16.11 2.40
C LYS A 66 10.16 -15.45 2.03
N LYS A 67 9.50 -14.74 2.93
CA LYS A 67 8.13 -14.20 2.74
C LYS A 67 7.95 -13.22 1.57
N ASN A 68 8.99 -12.58 1.08
CA ASN A 68 8.88 -11.42 0.19
C ASN A 68 9.37 -11.66 -1.24
N ILE A 69 9.42 -12.91 -1.71
CA ILE A 69 9.95 -13.23 -3.04
C ILE A 69 8.85 -13.16 -4.11
N ILE A 70 7.59 -13.23 -3.72
CA ILE A 70 6.44 -13.30 -4.64
C ILE A 70 5.73 -11.95 -4.68
N ALA A 71 5.65 -11.34 -5.86
CA ALA A 71 4.78 -10.20 -6.11
C ALA A 71 3.36 -10.68 -6.34
N ILE A 72 2.39 -10.04 -5.70
CA ILE A 72 0.97 -10.32 -5.86
C ILE A 72 0.32 -9.16 -6.62
N LEU A 73 -0.37 -9.46 -7.72
CA LEU A 73 -1.15 -8.50 -8.49
C LEU A 73 -2.59 -8.96 -8.64
N ASN A 74 -3.52 -8.05 -8.39
CA ASN A 74 -4.94 -8.23 -8.66
C ASN A 74 -5.28 -7.76 -10.08
N LEU A 75 -6.35 -8.31 -10.68
CA LEU A 75 -6.81 -7.92 -12.01
C LEU A 75 -7.15 -6.44 -12.11
N SER A 76 -7.78 -5.87 -11.06
CA SER A 76 -8.07 -4.43 -11.01
C SER A 76 -6.80 -3.57 -11.10
N LYS A 77 -5.72 -3.99 -10.45
CA LYS A 77 -4.44 -3.27 -10.51
C LYS A 77 -3.80 -3.39 -11.89
N ILE A 78 -3.92 -4.54 -12.54
CA ILE A 78 -3.44 -4.75 -13.91
C ILE A 78 -4.22 -3.84 -14.87
N GLN A 79 -5.54 -3.78 -14.76
CA GLN A 79 -6.38 -2.88 -15.58
C GLN A 79 -5.95 -1.42 -15.40
N ASN A 80 -5.79 -0.96 -14.15
CA ASN A 80 -5.34 0.41 -13.86
C ASN A 80 -3.93 0.73 -14.39
N ILE A 81 -3.06 -0.27 -14.49
CA ILE A 81 -1.71 -0.11 -15.06
C ILE A 81 -1.79 0.09 -16.57
N ILE A 82 -2.70 -0.63 -17.24
CA ILE A 82 -2.87 -0.59 -18.71
C ILE A 82 -3.61 0.68 -19.13
N ASP A 83 -4.54 1.16 -18.31
CA ASP A 83 -5.33 2.37 -18.61
C ASP A 83 -4.50 3.65 -18.48
N LYS A 84 -3.31 3.58 -17.84
CA LYS A 84 -2.39 4.72 -17.76
C LYS A 84 -1.60 4.87 -19.06
N PRO A 85 -1.74 5.98 -19.80
CA PRO A 85 -1.07 6.20 -21.09
C PRO A 85 0.45 6.23 -21.01
N GLN A 86 1.01 6.43 -19.81
CA GLN A 86 2.45 6.43 -19.56
C GLN A 86 3.09 5.03 -19.59
N ASN A 87 2.27 3.99 -19.56
CA ASN A 87 2.75 2.62 -19.44
C ASN A 87 2.62 1.84 -20.74
N ASP A 88 3.09 2.28 -21.88
CA ASP A 88 3.06 1.54 -23.16
C ASP A 88 3.32 0.02 -23.00
N ILE A 89 2.37 -0.68 -22.40
CA ILE A 89 2.41 -2.13 -22.24
C ILE A 89 1.66 -2.70 -23.44
N LYS A 90 2.42 -3.05 -24.47
CA LYS A 90 1.90 -3.84 -25.57
C LYS A 90 1.41 -5.16 -24.98
N ASN A 91 0.17 -5.51 -25.13
CA ASN A 91 -0.59 -6.71 -24.74
C ASN A 91 0.12 -7.87 -24.01
N ILE A 92 1.43 -7.77 -23.73
CA ILE A 92 2.24 -8.78 -23.05
C ILE A 92 2.67 -8.24 -21.67
N LEU A 93 2.32 -8.96 -20.62
CA LEU A 93 2.61 -8.58 -19.24
C LEU A 93 3.52 -9.63 -18.58
N ASP A 94 4.80 -9.28 -18.50
CA ASP A 94 5.84 -10.10 -17.89
C ASP A 94 6.40 -9.46 -16.61
N LEU A 95 6.95 -10.29 -15.73
CA LEU A 95 7.62 -9.80 -14.50
C LEU A 95 8.80 -8.87 -14.81
N LYS A 96 9.50 -9.06 -15.92
CA LYS A 96 10.60 -8.19 -16.37
C LYS A 96 10.08 -6.79 -16.70
N ILE A 97 9.06 -6.69 -17.54
CA ILE A 97 8.41 -5.44 -17.96
C ILE A 97 7.89 -4.66 -16.74
N LEU A 98 7.27 -5.37 -15.78
CA LEU A 98 6.76 -4.75 -14.55
C LEU A 98 7.87 -4.18 -13.67
N LYS A 99 9.06 -4.76 -13.66
CA LYS A 99 10.23 -4.27 -12.94
C LYS A 99 10.89 -3.08 -13.63
N GLU A 100 11.03 -3.12 -14.94
CA GLU A 100 11.62 -2.06 -15.77
C GLU A 100 10.79 -0.77 -15.65
N LYS A 101 9.47 -0.92 -15.69
CA LYS A 101 8.55 0.21 -15.50
C LYS A 101 8.34 0.62 -14.03
N ASN A 102 9.10 0.05 -13.08
CA ASN A 102 9.02 0.32 -11.64
C ASN A 102 7.60 0.13 -11.03
N LEU A 103 6.76 -0.67 -11.65
CA LEU A 103 5.40 -0.98 -11.16
C LEU A 103 5.42 -1.98 -10.00
N ILE A 104 6.50 -2.77 -9.92
CA ILE A 104 6.78 -3.75 -8.87
C ILE A 104 8.22 -3.59 -8.39
N ASN A 105 8.44 -3.80 -7.09
CA ASN A 105 9.77 -3.72 -6.51
C ASN A 105 10.71 -4.80 -7.11
N LYS A 106 11.94 -4.42 -7.41
CA LYS A 106 12.98 -5.29 -8.03
C LYS A 106 13.32 -6.55 -7.22
N LYS A 107 13.05 -6.55 -5.91
CA LYS A 107 13.30 -7.70 -5.01
C LYS A 107 12.44 -8.94 -5.30
N TYR A 108 11.28 -8.80 -5.93
CA TYR A 108 10.40 -9.93 -6.21
C TYR A 108 10.95 -10.80 -7.34
N LYS A 109 10.99 -12.11 -7.12
CA LYS A 109 11.48 -13.10 -8.10
C LYS A 109 10.35 -13.84 -8.80
N LYS A 110 9.16 -13.90 -8.23
CA LYS A 110 8.00 -14.62 -8.75
C LYS A 110 6.80 -13.69 -8.81
N LEU A 111 5.87 -13.95 -9.74
CA LEU A 111 4.62 -13.22 -9.92
C LEU A 111 3.44 -14.15 -9.67
N LYS A 112 2.48 -13.68 -8.85
CA LYS A 112 1.20 -14.34 -8.61
C LYS A 112 0.06 -13.42 -8.97
N ILE A 113 -0.91 -13.91 -9.76
CA ILE A 113 -2.09 -13.17 -10.18
C ILE A 113 -3.32 -13.63 -9.40
N LEU A 114 -4.08 -12.67 -8.89
CA LEU A 114 -5.31 -12.89 -8.14
C LEU A 114 -6.51 -12.29 -8.88
N GLY A 115 -7.68 -12.96 -8.77
CA GLY A 115 -8.89 -12.65 -9.51
C GLY A 115 -9.75 -11.48 -8.98
N SER A 116 -9.23 -10.62 -8.09
CA SER A 116 -9.97 -9.46 -7.61
C SER A 116 -10.01 -8.36 -8.69
N GLY A 117 -11.21 -7.92 -9.04
CA GLY A 117 -11.45 -6.97 -10.13
C GLY A 117 -11.81 -7.64 -11.45
N GLU A 118 -11.88 -6.84 -12.50
CA GLU A 118 -12.20 -7.25 -13.88
C GLU A 118 -11.14 -6.74 -14.85
N ILE A 119 -10.95 -7.47 -15.95
CA ILE A 119 -10.11 -7.09 -17.07
C ILE A 119 -11.00 -6.92 -18.30
N LYS A 120 -10.82 -5.80 -19.02
CA LYS A 120 -11.57 -5.47 -20.24
C LYS A 120 -10.75 -5.66 -21.51
N LYS A 121 -9.41 -5.70 -21.41
CA LYS A 121 -8.49 -5.82 -22.54
C LYS A 121 -7.96 -7.24 -22.69
N ASN A 122 -7.75 -7.65 -23.93
CA ASN A 122 -7.08 -8.91 -24.25
C ASN A 122 -5.60 -8.82 -23.90
N LEU A 123 -5.12 -9.69 -23.02
CA LEU A 123 -3.75 -9.68 -22.48
C LEU A 123 -3.12 -11.07 -22.47
N GLU A 124 -1.88 -11.14 -22.88
CA GLU A 124 -1.02 -12.28 -22.64
C GLU A 124 -0.19 -12.05 -21.39
N ILE A 125 -0.38 -12.89 -20.37
CA ILE A 125 0.24 -12.72 -19.07
C ILE A 125 1.15 -13.88 -18.76
N SER A 126 2.45 -13.62 -18.54
CA SER A 126 3.40 -14.63 -18.08
C SER A 126 3.59 -14.54 -16.58
N ALA A 127 3.10 -15.54 -15.84
CA ALA A 127 3.14 -15.56 -14.38
C ALA A 127 3.63 -16.91 -13.84
N HIS A 128 4.09 -16.94 -12.58
CA HIS A 128 4.48 -18.18 -11.90
C HIS A 128 3.30 -18.86 -11.22
N PHE A 129 2.33 -18.07 -10.79
CA PHE A 129 1.11 -18.56 -10.13
C PHE A 129 -0.08 -17.73 -10.57
N ALA A 130 -1.23 -18.37 -10.74
CA ALA A 130 -2.51 -17.72 -10.97
C ALA A 130 -3.60 -18.40 -10.11
N SER A 131 -4.57 -17.63 -9.63
CA SER A 131 -5.74 -18.21 -8.98
C SER A 131 -6.74 -18.71 -10.04
N LYS A 132 -7.54 -19.72 -9.70
CA LYS A 132 -8.58 -20.26 -10.61
C LYS A 132 -9.51 -19.15 -11.13
N GLN A 133 -9.97 -18.26 -10.23
CA GLN A 133 -10.81 -17.12 -10.59
C GLN A 133 -10.10 -16.12 -11.52
N ALA A 134 -8.78 -15.94 -11.41
CA ALA A 134 -8.05 -15.07 -12.32
C ALA A 134 -7.98 -15.67 -13.73
N LEU A 135 -7.71 -16.98 -13.84
CA LEU A 135 -7.67 -17.67 -15.13
C LEU A 135 -9.01 -17.53 -15.86
N THR A 136 -10.12 -17.89 -15.20
CA THR A 136 -11.45 -17.81 -15.83
C THR A 136 -11.84 -16.39 -16.25
N LYS A 137 -11.45 -15.35 -15.50
CA LYS A 137 -11.73 -13.97 -15.87
C LYS A 137 -10.88 -13.47 -17.03
N ILE A 138 -9.60 -13.87 -17.10
CA ILE A 138 -8.70 -13.51 -18.20
C ILE A 138 -9.12 -14.19 -19.49
N GLU A 139 -9.47 -15.47 -19.43
CA GLU A 139 -9.98 -16.24 -20.57
C GLU A 139 -11.30 -15.66 -21.12
N LYS A 140 -12.22 -15.26 -20.23
CA LYS A 140 -13.47 -14.57 -20.62
C LYS A 140 -13.22 -13.23 -21.32
N ALA A 141 -12.14 -12.53 -20.98
CA ALA A 141 -11.71 -11.29 -21.63
C ALA A 141 -10.89 -11.53 -22.91
N GLY A 142 -10.75 -12.79 -23.38
CA GLY A 142 -9.99 -13.17 -24.57
C GLY A 142 -8.48 -13.22 -24.36
N GLY A 143 -7.98 -13.09 -23.12
CA GLY A 143 -6.58 -13.14 -22.78
C GLY A 143 -6.06 -14.56 -22.56
N LYS A 144 -4.73 -14.70 -22.54
CA LYS A 144 -4.03 -15.98 -22.29
C LYS A 144 -3.06 -15.85 -21.12
N VAL A 145 -3.02 -16.88 -20.26
CA VAL A 145 -2.06 -16.92 -19.15
C VAL A 145 -1.08 -18.07 -19.37
N SER A 146 0.20 -17.77 -19.46
CA SER A 146 1.28 -18.75 -19.50
C SER A 146 1.92 -18.91 -18.12
N ILE A 147 1.91 -20.14 -17.58
CA ILE A 147 2.50 -20.42 -16.27
C ILE A 147 3.94 -20.89 -16.47
N ILE A 148 4.88 -20.09 -15.96
CA ILE A 148 6.31 -20.42 -15.97
C ILE A 148 6.59 -21.41 -14.84
N LYS A 149 6.81 -22.68 -15.18
CA LYS A 149 7.31 -23.70 -14.25
C LYS A 149 8.83 -23.55 -14.11
N LYS A 150 9.31 -23.13 -12.93
CA LYS A 150 10.73 -23.24 -12.55
C LYS A 150 10.83 -23.65 -11.08
#